data_871e8684f7f05201f834e4b3a90f0e9a
#
_entry.id   871e8684f7f05201f834e4b3a90f0e9a
#
_cell.length_a   1.000
_cell.length_b   1.000
_cell.length_c   1.000
_cell.angle_alpha   90.00
_cell.angle_beta   90.00
_cell.angle_gamma   90.00
#
_symmetry.space_group_name_H-M   'P 1'
#
loop_
_entity.id
_entity.type
_entity.pdbx_description
1 polymer ?
#
loop_
_entity_poly.entity_id
_entity_poly.type
_entity_poly.pdbx_seq_one_letter_code
_entity_poly.pdbx_strand_id
1 'polypeptide(L)'
;LAICLGEINKNSGLWEDDLIRYDGNKKIIEKAKTIFKVIDKNSEASLLELKPITGRKHQLRKQLYAIGNPIFGDTKYKLSNSNKGINKNLMLHSYQIKFKINDIKYTYSALLPDYFKKLLKSKRLRFSNLK
;
A
#
# COMPACT_ATOMS: atom_id res chain seq x y z
N LEU A 1 4.96 -2.55 -2.19
CA LEU A 1 3.83 -3.41 -2.57
C LEU A 1 2.78 -3.44 -1.47
N ALA A 2 1.53 -3.49 -1.87
CA ALA A 2 0.42 -3.66 -0.94
C ALA A 2 -0.60 -4.64 -1.52
N ILE A 3 -1.21 -5.42 -0.64
CA ILE A 3 -2.38 -6.23 -0.98
C ILE A 3 -3.57 -5.62 -0.26
N CYS A 4 -4.56 -5.18 -0.98
CA CYS A 4 -5.73 -4.54 -0.41
C CYS A 4 -7.02 -5.30 -0.71
N LEU A 5 -8.05 -5.04 0.10
CA LEU A 5 -9.37 -5.65 -0.05
C LEU A 5 -10.06 -5.11 -1.30
N GLY A 6 -10.68 -5.99 -2.04
CA GLY A 6 -11.53 -5.62 -3.16
C GLY A 6 -10.79 -5.25 -4.42
N GLU A 7 -11.56 -4.97 -5.44
CA GLU A 7 -11.05 -4.61 -6.75
C GLU A 7 -10.94 -3.10 -6.89
N ILE A 8 -9.76 -2.61 -7.28
CA ILE A 8 -9.55 -1.20 -7.58
C ILE A 8 -9.89 -0.96 -9.05
N ASN A 9 -10.78 -0.02 -9.30
CA ASN A 9 -11.33 0.21 -10.65
C ASN A 9 -10.30 0.71 -11.65
N LYS A 10 -9.48 1.69 -11.27
CA LYS A 10 -8.43 2.21 -12.13
C LYS A 10 -7.17 1.37 -12.04
N ASN A 11 -6.51 1.12 -13.17
CA ASN A 11 -5.29 0.33 -13.19
C ASN A 11 -4.03 1.11 -12.78
N SER A 12 -4.06 2.41 -12.87
CA SER A 12 -2.94 3.26 -12.46
C SER A 12 -3.40 4.71 -12.29
N GLY A 13 -2.59 5.50 -11.62
CA GLY A 13 -2.88 6.91 -11.45
C GLY A 13 -2.10 7.55 -10.32
N LEU A 14 -2.55 8.73 -9.97
CA LEU A 14 -2.02 9.53 -8.88
C LEU A 14 -3.12 9.79 -7.86
N TRP A 15 -2.85 9.46 -6.61
CA TRP A 15 -3.72 9.88 -5.51
C TRP A 15 -3.15 11.14 -4.88
N GLU A 16 -3.98 12.16 -4.80
CA GLU A 16 -3.67 13.41 -4.09
C GLU A 16 -4.71 13.62 -3.01
N ASP A 17 -4.26 13.67 -1.77
CA ASP A 17 -5.15 13.79 -0.61
C ASP A 17 -4.61 14.79 0.39
N ASP A 18 -5.52 15.40 1.13
CA ASP A 18 -5.20 16.18 2.30
C ASP A 18 -5.35 15.27 3.52
N LEU A 19 -4.24 14.95 4.18
CA LEU A 19 -4.23 14.12 5.37
C LEU A 19 -4.18 15.00 6.61
N ILE A 20 -4.93 14.62 7.62
CA ILE A 20 -5.01 15.35 8.87
C ILE A 20 -4.17 14.66 9.92
N ARG A 21 -3.32 15.43 10.61
CA ARG A 21 -2.68 14.99 11.83
C ARG A 21 -2.82 16.05 12.91
N TYR A 22 -2.64 15.66 14.15
CA TYR A 22 -2.71 16.58 15.28
C TYR A 22 -1.36 16.69 15.96
N ASP A 23 -0.97 17.92 16.26
CA ASP A 23 0.19 18.24 17.09
C ASP A 23 -0.35 18.87 18.37
N GLY A 24 -0.53 18.04 19.41
CA GLY A 24 -1.29 18.44 20.58
C GLY A 24 -2.74 18.70 20.19
N ASN A 25 -3.23 19.92 20.44
CA ASN A 25 -4.59 20.34 20.04
C ASN A 25 -4.63 20.97 18.64
N LYS A 26 -3.48 21.12 18.01
CA LYS A 26 -3.39 21.79 16.71
C LYS A 26 -3.63 20.81 15.58
N LYS A 27 -4.60 21.13 14.73
CA LYS A 27 -4.90 20.35 13.52
C LYS A 27 -3.96 20.80 12.41
N ILE A 28 -3.25 19.85 11.82
CA ILE A 28 -2.34 20.09 10.71
C ILE A 28 -2.84 19.32 9.50
N ILE A 29 -2.96 20.00 8.36
CA ILE A 29 -3.33 19.41 7.09
C ILE A 29 -2.08 19.26 6.24
N GLU A 30 -1.82 18.05 5.76
CA GLU A 30 -0.64 17.74 4.96
C GLU A 30 -1.05 17.15 3.62
N LYS A 31 -0.52 17.69 2.55
CA LYS A 31 -0.76 17.13 1.21
C LYS A 31 0.01 15.83 1.06
N ALA A 32 -0.67 14.80 0.58
CA ALA A 32 -0.10 13.49 0.34
C ALA A 32 -0.30 13.09 -1.11
N LYS A 33 0.78 12.67 -1.75
CA LYS A 33 0.76 12.23 -3.16
C LYS A 33 1.38 10.86 -3.29
N THR A 34 0.69 9.96 -3.99
CA THR A 34 1.16 8.60 -4.25
C THR A 34 0.82 8.20 -5.68
N ILE A 35 1.81 7.72 -6.41
CA ILE A 35 1.59 7.08 -7.70
C ILE A 35 1.27 5.62 -7.46
N PHE A 36 0.21 5.12 -8.07
CA PHE A 36 -0.17 3.72 -7.92
C PHE A 36 -0.29 3.01 -9.26
N LYS A 37 -0.03 1.71 -9.22
CA LYS A 37 -0.22 0.81 -10.36
C LYS A 37 -0.77 -0.50 -9.85
N VAL A 38 -1.85 -0.97 -10.44
CA VAL A 38 -2.40 -2.29 -10.12
C VAL A 38 -1.59 -3.33 -10.89
N ILE A 39 -0.96 -4.23 -10.16
CA ILE A 39 -0.18 -5.34 -10.76
C ILE A 39 -1.11 -6.48 -11.15
N ASP A 40 -2.02 -6.83 -10.27
CA ASP A 40 -3.03 -7.85 -10.50
C ASP A 40 -4.22 -7.62 -9.59
N LYS A 41 -5.39 -8.07 -10.01
CA LYS A 41 -6.61 -7.88 -9.22
C LYS A 41 -7.68 -8.89 -9.58
N ASN A 42 -8.60 -9.08 -8.65
CA ASN A 42 -9.86 -9.80 -8.86
C ASN A 42 -10.91 -9.20 -7.94
N SER A 43 -12.09 -9.80 -7.85
CA SER A 43 -13.18 -9.27 -7.03
C SER A 43 -12.87 -9.24 -5.53
N GLU A 44 -11.93 -10.06 -5.06
CA GLU A 44 -11.60 -10.16 -3.64
C GLU A 44 -10.46 -9.25 -3.20
N ALA A 45 -9.49 -9.01 -4.08
CA ALA A 45 -8.24 -8.36 -3.69
C ALA A 45 -7.53 -7.72 -4.88
N SER A 46 -6.67 -6.77 -4.57
CA SER A 46 -5.79 -6.12 -5.54
C SER A 46 -4.37 -6.07 -5.01
N LEU A 47 -3.41 -6.35 -5.88
CA LEU A 47 -1.99 -6.18 -5.61
C LEU A 47 -1.51 -4.90 -6.28
N LEU A 48 -0.91 -4.01 -5.51
CA LEU A 48 -0.51 -2.69 -5.96
C LEU A 48 0.98 -2.43 -5.81
N GLU A 49 1.54 -1.77 -6.81
CA GLU A 49 2.80 -1.07 -6.67
C GLU A 49 2.48 0.37 -6.30
N LEU A 50 3.05 0.84 -5.20
CA LEU A 50 2.82 2.17 -4.67
C LEU A 50 4.13 2.93 -4.60
N LYS A 51 4.16 4.14 -5.16
CA LYS A 51 5.31 5.04 -5.12
C LYS A 51 4.89 6.33 -4.43
N PRO A 52 5.11 6.44 -3.10
CA PRO A 52 4.78 7.67 -2.41
C PRO A 52 5.76 8.78 -2.81
N ILE A 53 5.22 9.90 -3.27
CA ILE A 53 5.99 11.11 -3.58
C ILE A 53 6.26 11.87 -2.30
N THR A 54 5.28 11.92 -1.42
CA THR A 54 5.40 12.43 -0.06
C THR A 54 5.48 11.27 0.93
N GLY A 55 5.91 11.53 2.16
CA GLY A 55 6.04 10.48 3.17
C GLY A 55 5.28 10.79 4.46
N ARG A 56 4.01 11.11 4.37
CA ARG A 56 3.19 11.41 5.54
C ARG A 56 2.92 10.16 6.37
N LYS A 57 2.68 10.35 7.67
CA LYS A 57 2.44 9.22 8.57
C LYS A 57 1.26 8.38 8.10
N HIS A 58 1.50 7.08 7.93
CA HIS A 58 0.51 6.11 7.46
C HIS A 58 -0.14 6.49 6.13
N GLN A 59 0.57 7.19 5.28
CA GLN A 59 0.01 7.76 4.04
C GLN A 59 -0.68 6.71 3.18
N LEU A 60 0.00 5.62 2.85
CA LEU A 60 -0.55 4.59 1.97
C LEU A 60 -1.74 3.89 2.61
N ARG A 61 -1.66 3.63 3.90
CA ARG A 61 -2.75 3.00 4.66
C ARG A 61 -4.00 3.87 4.66
N LYS A 62 -3.84 5.17 4.92
CA LYS A 62 -4.93 6.15 4.95
C LYS A 62 -5.55 6.31 3.56
N GLN A 63 -4.73 6.40 2.52
CA GLN A 63 -5.23 6.60 1.16
C GLN A 63 -6.03 5.40 0.66
N LEU A 64 -5.55 4.18 0.91
CA LEU A 64 -6.29 2.97 0.53
C LEU A 64 -7.58 2.82 1.33
N TYR A 65 -7.54 3.15 2.61
CA TYR A 65 -8.76 3.16 3.42
C TYR A 65 -9.80 4.16 2.87
N ALA A 66 -9.34 5.34 2.48
CA ALA A 66 -10.23 6.42 2.00
C ALA A 66 -10.97 6.05 0.72
N ILE A 67 -10.37 5.26 -0.15
CA ILE A 67 -11.05 4.80 -1.39
C ILE A 67 -11.88 3.53 -1.19
N GLY A 68 -11.94 3.02 0.04
CA GLY A 68 -12.74 1.83 0.36
C GLY A 68 -12.01 0.51 0.14
N ASN A 69 -10.71 0.54 -0.08
CA ASN A 69 -9.89 -0.65 -0.32
C ASN A 69 -8.75 -0.75 0.70
N PRO A 70 -9.07 -0.92 1.99
CA PRO A 70 -8.01 -0.96 3.02
C PRO A 70 -7.07 -2.13 2.80
N ILE A 71 -5.85 -1.97 3.33
CA ILE A 71 -4.81 -3.00 3.23
C ILE A 71 -5.20 -4.19 4.12
N PHE A 72 -5.01 -5.42 3.61
CA PHE A 72 -5.18 -6.62 4.43
C PHE A 72 -4.28 -6.55 5.65
N GLY A 73 -4.84 -6.91 6.81
CA GLY A 73 -4.10 -6.93 8.06
C GLY A 73 -3.98 -5.58 8.75
N ASP A 74 -4.54 -4.53 8.20
CA ASP A 74 -4.53 -3.22 8.85
C ASP A 74 -5.54 -3.21 10.00
N THR A 75 -5.03 -3.05 11.23
CA THR A 75 -5.86 -3.06 12.43
C THR A 75 -6.41 -1.69 12.77
N LYS A 76 -5.87 -0.64 12.19
CA LYS A 76 -6.28 0.75 12.47
C LYS A 76 -7.19 1.30 11.38
N TYR A 77 -6.79 1.17 10.14
CA TYR A 77 -7.56 1.67 8.98
C TYR A 77 -8.25 0.49 8.32
N LYS A 78 -9.40 0.13 8.87
CA LYS A 78 -10.16 -1.04 8.42
C LYS A 78 -11.64 -0.72 8.37
N LEU A 79 -12.34 -1.39 7.47
CA LEU A 79 -13.79 -1.35 7.42
C LEU A 79 -14.36 -2.19 8.55
N SER A 80 -15.55 -1.83 9.04
CA SER A 80 -16.22 -2.60 10.06
C SER A 80 -16.39 -4.04 9.61
N ASN A 81 -16.02 -5.00 10.46
CA ASN A 81 -16.13 -6.44 10.22
C ASN A 81 -15.26 -7.02 9.10
N SER A 82 -14.34 -6.25 8.55
CA SER A 82 -13.55 -6.70 7.40
C SER A 82 -12.34 -7.57 7.73
N ASN A 83 -11.89 -7.59 8.99
CA ASN A 83 -10.64 -8.26 9.38
C ASN A 83 -10.80 -9.24 10.52
N LYS A 84 -11.91 -9.95 10.57
CA LYS A 84 -12.12 -10.93 11.64
C LYS A 84 -11.12 -12.08 11.53
N GLY A 85 -10.09 -12.01 12.35
CA GLY A 85 -9.22 -13.15 12.67
C GLY A 85 -8.36 -13.70 11.56
N ILE A 86 -8.21 -13.02 10.43
CA ILE A 86 -7.65 -13.67 9.26
C ILE A 86 -6.17 -13.33 9.05
N ASN A 87 -5.77 -12.09 9.25
CA ASN A 87 -4.38 -11.70 8.99
C ASN A 87 -3.80 -10.90 10.16
N LYS A 88 -2.72 -11.41 10.72
CA LYS A 88 -1.98 -10.74 11.80
C LYS A 88 -0.96 -9.74 11.25
N ASN A 89 -0.60 -9.85 9.99
CA ASN A 89 0.44 -9.03 9.38
C ASN A 89 -0.16 -8.02 8.42
N LEU A 90 0.32 -6.79 8.50
CA LEU A 90 -0.04 -5.75 7.55
C LEU A 90 0.58 -6.09 6.19
N MET A 91 -0.24 -6.21 5.16
CA MET A 91 0.20 -6.55 3.81
C MET A 91 0.70 -5.33 3.05
N LEU A 92 1.67 -4.65 3.64
CA LEU A 92 2.37 -3.51 3.07
C LEU A 92 3.87 -3.79 3.22
N HIS A 93 4.54 -3.96 2.08
CA HIS A 93 5.95 -4.34 2.06
C HIS A 93 6.78 -3.31 1.31
N SER A 94 7.83 -2.81 1.96
CA SER A 94 8.81 -1.96 1.31
C SER A 94 9.67 -2.82 0.39
N TYR A 95 9.23 -2.96 -0.85
CA TYR A 95 9.79 -3.90 -1.81
C TYR A 95 11.07 -3.39 -2.47
N GLN A 96 11.10 -2.12 -2.81
CA GLN A 96 12.22 -1.56 -3.56
C GLN A 96 12.52 -0.14 -3.12
N ILE A 97 13.79 0.19 -3.04
CA ILE A 97 14.25 1.56 -2.81
C ILE A 97 15.22 1.94 -3.91
N LYS A 98 15.07 3.16 -4.42
CA LYS A 98 15.97 3.76 -5.41
C LYS A 98 16.45 5.09 -4.87
N PHE A 99 17.73 5.32 -4.96
CA PHE A 99 18.30 6.59 -4.53
C PHE A 99 19.59 6.88 -5.29
N LYS A 100 20.08 8.11 -5.16
CA LYS A 100 21.24 8.59 -5.89
C LYS A 100 22.20 9.25 -4.90
N ILE A 101 23.46 8.87 -4.97
CA ILE A 101 24.54 9.47 -4.19
C ILE A 101 25.67 9.80 -5.16
N ASN A 102 26.08 11.08 -5.22
CA ASN A 102 27.16 11.53 -6.11
C ASN A 102 26.98 11.05 -7.55
N ASP A 103 25.78 11.23 -8.09
CA ASP A 103 25.38 10.82 -9.45
C ASP A 103 25.37 9.31 -9.70
N ILE A 104 25.66 8.50 -8.70
CA ILE A 104 25.55 7.04 -8.79
C ILE A 104 24.15 6.62 -8.33
N LYS A 105 23.46 5.88 -9.18
CA LYS A 105 22.11 5.37 -8.89
C LYS A 105 22.20 4.02 -8.20
N TYR A 106 21.45 3.88 -7.11
CA TYR A 106 21.36 2.64 -6.35
C TYR A 106 19.92 2.14 -6.38
N THR A 107 19.76 0.85 -6.60
CA THR A 107 18.45 0.19 -6.54
C THR A 107 18.60 -1.07 -5.72
N TYR A 108 17.80 -1.19 -4.68
CA TYR A 108 17.76 -2.38 -3.84
C TYR A 108 16.34 -2.90 -3.75
N SER A 109 16.20 -4.22 -3.86
CA SER A 109 14.91 -4.89 -3.74
C SER A 109 14.97 -5.89 -2.59
N ALA A 110 13.91 -5.98 -1.82
CA ALA A 110 13.79 -6.94 -0.73
C ALA A 110 12.94 -8.13 -1.16
N LEU A 111 13.27 -9.31 -0.66
CA LEU A 111 12.47 -10.49 -0.90
C LEU A 111 11.09 -10.32 -0.25
N LEU A 112 10.07 -10.91 -0.85
CA LEU A 112 8.75 -10.91 -0.25
C LEU A 112 8.73 -11.78 1.01
N PRO A 113 8.16 -11.31 2.11
CA PRO A 113 7.95 -12.16 3.29
C PRO A 113 7.03 -13.33 2.98
N ASP A 114 7.22 -14.44 3.69
CA ASP A 114 6.40 -15.63 3.48
C ASP A 114 4.91 -15.37 3.67
N TYR A 115 4.54 -14.59 4.69
CA TYR A 115 3.13 -14.26 4.92
C TYR A 115 2.53 -13.48 3.74
N PHE A 116 3.33 -12.64 3.08
CA PHE A 116 2.90 -11.89 1.90
C PHE A 116 2.67 -12.83 0.71
N LYS A 117 3.63 -13.73 0.47
CA LYS A 117 3.52 -14.73 -0.60
C LYS A 117 2.30 -15.63 -0.40
N LYS A 118 2.04 -16.05 0.84
CA LYS A 118 0.90 -16.90 1.18
C LYS A 118 -0.41 -16.22 0.86
N LEU A 119 -0.54 -14.93 1.17
CA LEU A 119 -1.77 -14.22 0.85
C LEU A 119 -1.94 -14.02 -0.65
N LEU A 120 -0.87 -13.71 -1.38
CA LEU A 120 -0.93 -13.62 -2.83
C LEU A 120 -1.49 -14.92 -3.42
N LYS A 121 -0.98 -16.06 -2.99
CA LYS A 121 -1.44 -17.36 -3.45
C LYS A 121 -2.89 -17.61 -3.05
N SER A 122 -3.24 -17.34 -1.81
CA SER A 122 -4.60 -17.53 -1.29
C SER A 122 -5.62 -16.69 -2.07
N LYS A 123 -5.27 -15.48 -2.44
CA LYS A 123 -6.15 -14.57 -3.19
C LYS A 123 -5.97 -14.70 -4.70
N ARG A 124 -5.17 -15.64 -5.16
CA ARG A 124 -4.94 -15.90 -6.59
C ARG A 124 -4.43 -14.67 -7.32
N LEU A 125 -3.54 -13.93 -6.69
CA LEU A 125 -2.88 -12.75 -7.26
C LEU A 125 -1.51 -13.15 -7.80
N ARG A 126 -1.20 -12.68 -9.00
CA ARG A 126 0.07 -12.97 -9.67
C ARG A 126 1.04 -11.83 -9.44
N PHE A 127 2.23 -12.17 -9.06
CA PHE A 127 3.33 -11.23 -9.00
C PHE A 127 4.58 -11.89 -9.58
N SER A 128 5.05 -11.31 -10.67
CA SER A 128 6.28 -11.76 -11.32
C SER A 128 7.38 -10.78 -10.92
N ASN A 129 8.44 -11.29 -10.30
CA ASN A 129 9.60 -10.49 -9.94
C ASN A 129 10.45 -10.25 -11.19
N LEU A 130 9.89 -9.53 -12.14
CA LEU A 130 10.61 -9.09 -13.31
C LEU A 130 11.45 -7.89 -12.97
N LYS A 131 12.69 -7.99 -13.28
CA LYS A 131 13.60 -6.88 -13.06
C LYS A 131 13.47 -5.83 -14.11
#